data_c1ebd3494f4da8b8853d658d6cd21d57
#
_entry.id   c1ebd3494f4da8b8853d658d6cd21d57
#
_cell.length_a   1.000
_cell.length_b   1.000
_cell.length_c   1.000
_cell.angle_alpha   90.00
_cell.angle_beta   90.00
_cell.angle_gamma   90.00
#
_symmetry.space_group_name_H-M   'P 1'
#
loop_
_entity.id
_entity.type
_entity.pdbx_description
1 polymer ?
#
loop_
_entity_poly.entity_id
_entity_poly.type
_entity_poly.pdbx_seq_one_letter_code
_entity_poly.pdbx_strand_id
1 'polypeptide(L)'
;MKKILFFGLFLCLGMTLKAQYGGEMTIGARLNYTGGGELVTYDGKIVNLGYTIKGIVSPGYFVTNNIALGADLAYEYMMDDEGHQYTLETGGFFRLYAPRGGVRLYLQGTSGYGWGKSFLKKGHDGKHELWVSTLKPGLWARLKEYLALDISLMSLEYKEVYMRDKVSNKRVTDSRWRYNWLDISFGVVFIIGL
;
A
#
# COMPACT_ATOMS: atom_id res chain seq x y z
N MET A 1 -15.98 -23.48 0.81
CA MET A 1 -15.14 -24.49 0.16
C MET A 1 -14.48 -24.04 -1.14
N LYS A 2 -15.17 -23.38 -2.11
CA LYS A 2 -14.56 -22.93 -3.39
C LYS A 2 -13.38 -21.93 -3.22
N LYS A 3 -13.41 -21.09 -2.19
CA LYS A 3 -12.34 -20.08 -1.92
C LYS A 3 -11.04 -20.72 -1.41
N ILE A 4 -11.11 -21.81 -0.67
CA ILE A 4 -9.94 -22.54 -0.14
C ILE A 4 -9.25 -23.33 -1.27
N LEU A 5 -10.05 -23.86 -2.22
CA LEU A 5 -9.52 -24.58 -3.37
C LEU A 5 -8.72 -23.66 -4.30
N PHE A 6 -9.17 -22.42 -4.48
CA PHE A 6 -8.48 -21.42 -5.31
C PHE A 6 -7.13 -20.99 -4.68
N PHE A 7 -7.09 -20.86 -3.36
CA PHE A 7 -5.88 -20.53 -2.61
C PHE A 7 -4.87 -21.69 -2.65
N GLY A 8 -5.33 -22.93 -2.51
CA GLY A 8 -4.51 -24.15 -2.62
C GLY A 8 -3.91 -24.34 -4.01
N LEU A 9 -4.69 -24.09 -5.07
CA LEU A 9 -4.23 -24.17 -6.46
C LEU A 9 -3.14 -23.11 -6.76
N PHE A 10 -3.29 -21.91 -6.22
CA PHE A 10 -2.33 -20.82 -6.37
C PHE A 10 -1.01 -21.13 -5.65
N LEU A 11 -1.05 -21.76 -4.48
CA LEU A 11 0.13 -22.22 -3.73
C LEU A 11 0.86 -23.35 -4.48
N CYS A 12 0.15 -24.31 -5.04
CA CYS A 12 0.73 -25.42 -5.79
C CYS A 12 1.41 -24.98 -7.10
N LEU A 13 0.84 -23.99 -7.81
CA LEU A 13 1.45 -23.42 -9.02
C LEU A 13 2.76 -22.65 -8.72
N GLY A 14 2.88 -22.09 -7.51
CA GLY A 14 4.10 -21.38 -7.09
C GLY A 14 5.29 -22.30 -6.79
N MET A 15 5.03 -23.54 -6.37
CA MET A 15 6.09 -24.47 -5.92
C MET A 15 6.86 -25.17 -7.04
N THR A 16 6.40 -25.11 -8.29
CA THR A 16 7.02 -25.84 -9.42
C THR A 16 8.11 -25.06 -10.17
N LEU A 17 8.32 -23.79 -9.83
CA LEU A 17 9.31 -22.94 -10.50
C LEU A 17 10.62 -22.95 -9.72
N LYS A 18 11.69 -23.50 -10.29
CA LYS A 18 13.06 -23.45 -9.73
C LYS A 18 13.45 -22.00 -9.45
N ALA A 19 13.71 -21.70 -8.19
CA ALA A 19 13.89 -20.37 -7.66
C ALA A 19 15.30 -19.83 -7.95
N GLN A 20 15.40 -18.81 -8.79
CA GLN A 20 16.60 -17.97 -8.93
C GLN A 20 16.64 -16.86 -7.87
N TYR A 21 15.51 -16.56 -7.24
CA TYR A 21 15.31 -15.56 -6.18
C TYR A 21 14.58 -16.12 -4.95
N GLY A 22 14.11 -17.36 -4.98
CA GLY A 22 13.48 -18.00 -3.83
C GLY A 22 14.47 -18.12 -2.69
N GLY A 23 14.07 -17.67 -1.50
CA GLY A 23 14.92 -17.61 -0.33
C GLY A 23 15.55 -16.22 -0.06
N GLU A 24 15.50 -15.26 -1.01
CA GLU A 24 16.03 -13.92 -0.78
C GLU A 24 15.09 -13.10 0.10
N MET A 25 15.65 -12.45 1.10
CA MET A 25 14.96 -11.41 1.88
C MET A 25 15.14 -10.05 1.18
N THR A 26 14.16 -9.18 1.37
CA THR A 26 14.22 -7.83 0.83
C THR A 26 13.82 -6.80 1.89
N ILE A 27 14.41 -5.60 1.81
CA ILE A 27 13.96 -4.43 2.55
C ILE A 27 13.77 -3.32 1.53
N GLY A 28 12.52 -2.97 1.25
CA GLY A 28 12.15 -1.87 0.37
C GLY A 28 11.94 -0.59 1.15
N ALA A 29 12.38 0.55 0.59
CA ALA A 29 12.00 1.88 1.02
C ALA A 29 11.39 2.59 -0.18
N ARG A 30 10.15 3.07 -0.07
CA ARG A 30 9.40 3.70 -1.15
C ARG A 30 8.84 5.05 -0.72
N LEU A 31 8.85 6.00 -1.64
CA LEU A 31 8.12 7.25 -1.52
C LEU A 31 7.00 7.23 -2.55
N ASN A 32 5.79 7.53 -2.10
CA ASN A 32 4.60 7.59 -2.91
C ASN A 32 4.06 9.02 -2.90
N TYR A 33 3.67 9.51 -4.07
CA TYR A 33 2.98 10.77 -4.26
C TYR A 33 1.65 10.51 -4.96
N THR A 34 0.56 10.99 -4.37
CA THR A 34 -0.77 10.90 -4.96
C THR A 34 -1.36 12.30 -5.10
N GLY A 35 -1.70 12.69 -6.31
CA GLY A 35 -2.43 13.92 -6.59
C GLY A 35 -3.89 13.77 -6.16
N GLY A 36 -4.42 14.79 -5.45
CA GLY A 36 -5.74 14.73 -4.84
C GLY A 36 -5.71 13.92 -3.54
N GLY A 37 -5.75 14.60 -2.42
CA GLY A 37 -5.84 13.98 -1.11
C GLY A 37 -7.28 13.86 -0.64
N GLU A 38 -7.53 13.03 0.36
CA GLU A 38 -8.83 12.85 0.99
C GLU A 38 -8.73 13.19 2.46
N LEU A 39 -9.12 14.41 2.82
CA LEU A 39 -9.34 14.78 4.22
C LEU A 39 -10.59 14.10 4.75
N VAL A 40 -10.42 13.42 5.86
CA VAL A 40 -11.55 12.86 6.59
C VAL A 40 -12.11 13.97 7.48
N THR A 41 -13.24 14.54 7.10
CA THR A 41 -13.92 15.58 7.85
C THR A 41 -14.88 14.97 8.88
N TYR A 42 -15.29 15.76 9.87
CA TYR A 42 -16.17 15.35 10.96
C TYR A 42 -17.55 14.86 10.50
N ASP A 43 -18.01 15.34 9.33
CA ASP A 43 -19.29 14.95 8.73
C ASP A 43 -19.21 13.67 7.90
N GLY A 44 -18.08 12.97 7.95
CA GLY A 44 -17.81 11.79 7.10
C GLY A 44 -17.62 12.16 5.63
N LYS A 45 -17.59 13.42 5.27
CA LYS A 45 -17.30 13.88 3.91
C LYS A 45 -15.80 13.85 3.68
N ILE A 46 -15.43 13.24 2.62
CA ILE A 46 -14.06 13.19 2.18
C ILE A 46 -13.91 14.23 1.07
N VAL A 47 -13.08 15.25 1.31
CA VAL A 47 -12.81 16.30 0.35
C VAL A 47 -11.57 15.92 -0.47
N ASN A 48 -11.71 15.89 -1.80
CA ASN A 48 -10.66 15.53 -2.74
C ASN A 48 -9.85 16.75 -3.18
N LEU A 49 -9.19 17.40 -2.26
CA LEU A 49 -8.35 18.56 -2.55
C LEU A 49 -6.97 18.35 -1.94
N GLY A 50 -5.92 18.74 -2.66
CA GLY A 50 -4.56 18.71 -2.14
C GLY A 50 -3.69 17.57 -2.65
N TYR A 51 -2.69 17.19 -1.87
CA TYR A 51 -1.75 16.13 -2.21
C TYR A 51 -1.44 15.25 -0.99
N THR A 52 -1.07 14.02 -1.30
CA THR A 52 -0.66 13.03 -0.31
C THR A 52 0.76 12.57 -0.60
N ILE A 53 1.59 12.58 0.44
CA ILE A 53 2.92 11.98 0.42
C ILE A 53 2.93 10.83 1.42
N LYS A 54 3.44 9.67 0.98
CA LYS A 54 3.49 8.47 1.80
C LYS A 54 4.86 7.82 1.72
N GLY A 55 5.53 7.73 2.87
CA GLY A 55 6.76 6.95 3.03
C GLY A 55 6.42 5.53 3.45
N ILE A 56 7.03 4.51 2.83
CA ILE A 56 6.74 3.10 3.07
C ILE A 56 8.04 2.34 3.27
N VAL A 57 8.14 1.54 4.33
CA VAL A 57 9.20 0.55 4.52
C VAL A 57 8.59 -0.84 4.41
N SER A 58 9.20 -1.71 3.60
CA SER A 58 8.62 -2.98 3.17
C SER A 58 9.64 -4.12 3.34
N PRO A 59 9.75 -4.74 4.53
CA PRO A 59 10.42 -6.03 4.62
C PRO A 59 9.62 -7.09 3.87
N GLY A 60 10.32 -7.91 3.09
CA GLY A 60 9.71 -8.94 2.26
C GLY A 60 10.60 -10.16 2.07
N TYR A 61 10.01 -11.20 1.51
CA TYR A 61 10.66 -12.48 1.25
C TYR A 61 10.16 -13.06 -0.07
N PHE A 62 11.08 -13.50 -0.91
CA PHE A 62 10.75 -14.21 -2.14
C PHE A 62 10.45 -15.69 -1.82
N VAL A 63 9.18 -16.04 -1.81
CA VAL A 63 8.72 -17.43 -1.63
C VAL A 63 9.08 -18.27 -2.85
N THR A 64 9.00 -17.66 -4.02
CA THR A 64 9.43 -18.23 -5.31
C THR A 64 10.07 -17.13 -6.14
N ASN A 65 10.60 -17.48 -7.33
CA ASN A 65 11.11 -16.48 -8.27
C ASN A 65 10.12 -15.40 -8.66
N ASN A 66 8.83 -15.70 -8.61
CA ASN A 66 7.78 -14.84 -9.12
C ASN A 66 6.81 -14.37 -8.04
N ILE A 67 7.00 -14.80 -6.80
CA ILE A 67 6.10 -14.47 -5.71
C ILE A 67 6.92 -13.96 -4.53
N ALA A 68 6.61 -12.76 -4.07
CA ALA A 68 7.10 -12.23 -2.81
C ALA A 68 5.94 -11.92 -1.87
N LEU A 69 6.18 -12.13 -0.59
CA LEU A 69 5.29 -11.79 0.52
C LEU A 69 6.04 -10.87 1.48
N GLY A 70 5.32 -10.02 2.19
CA GLY A 70 5.94 -9.16 3.18
C GLY A 70 4.94 -8.33 3.95
N ALA A 71 5.50 -7.38 4.70
CA ALA A 71 4.73 -6.38 5.44
C ALA A 71 5.09 -4.98 4.97
N ASP A 72 4.13 -4.08 5.04
CA ASP A 72 4.32 -2.65 4.80
C ASP A 72 4.10 -1.90 6.12
N LEU A 73 5.03 -1.00 6.45
CA LEU A 73 4.87 0.03 7.45
C LEU A 73 4.93 1.36 6.73
N ALA A 74 3.87 2.15 6.82
CA ALA A 74 3.76 3.39 6.08
C ALA A 74 3.35 4.56 6.97
N TYR A 75 3.90 5.72 6.65
CA TYR A 75 3.49 7.00 7.19
C TYR A 75 2.99 7.86 6.04
N GLU A 76 1.72 8.25 6.12
CA GLU A 76 1.04 9.08 5.14
C GLU A 76 0.82 10.47 5.73
N TYR A 77 1.17 11.49 4.98
CA TYR A 77 0.89 12.88 5.28
C TYR A 77 0.13 13.49 4.12
N MET A 78 -0.99 14.11 4.43
CA MET A 78 -1.84 14.80 3.49
C MET A 78 -2.04 16.24 3.91
N MET A 79 -2.06 17.14 2.95
CA MET A 79 -2.30 18.56 3.15
C MET A 79 -3.17 19.12 2.02
N ASP A 80 -4.13 19.95 2.40
CA ASP A 80 -4.92 20.78 1.51
C ASP A 80 -5.14 22.17 2.11
N ASP A 81 -5.98 23.00 1.46
CA ASP A 81 -6.29 24.35 1.91
C ASP A 81 -7.15 24.37 3.18
N GLU A 82 -7.84 23.28 3.52
CA GLU A 82 -8.71 23.17 4.68
C GLU A 82 -8.04 22.57 5.91
N GLY A 83 -6.88 21.95 5.75
CA GLY A 83 -6.15 21.36 6.87
C GLY A 83 -5.06 20.37 6.48
N HIS A 84 -4.66 19.57 7.44
CA HIS A 84 -3.71 18.48 7.22
C HIS A 84 -4.09 17.25 8.03
N GLN A 85 -3.60 16.11 7.56
CA GLN A 85 -3.84 14.82 8.18
C GLN A 85 -2.57 13.99 8.14
N TYR A 86 -2.34 13.21 9.17
CA TYR A 86 -1.35 12.13 9.12
C TYR A 86 -1.97 10.79 9.49
N THR A 87 -1.46 9.73 8.87
CA THR A 87 -1.88 8.36 9.13
C THR A 87 -0.67 7.45 9.19
N LEU A 88 -0.60 6.62 10.22
CA LEU A 88 0.33 5.51 10.30
C LEU A 88 -0.43 4.25 9.87
N GLU A 89 0.14 3.50 8.92
CA GLU A 89 -0.47 2.28 8.40
C GLU A 89 0.47 1.10 8.57
N THR A 90 -0.09 -0.06 8.83
CA THR A 90 0.63 -1.34 8.81
C THR A 90 -0.22 -2.38 8.11
N GLY A 91 0.41 -3.23 7.32
CA GLY A 91 -0.31 -4.26 6.57
C GLY A 91 0.61 -5.31 6.00
N GLY A 92 -0.01 -6.27 5.31
CA GLY A 92 0.69 -7.27 4.53
C GLY A 92 0.61 -6.97 3.04
N PHE A 93 1.59 -7.43 2.29
CA PHE A 93 1.54 -7.43 0.84
C PHE A 93 1.85 -8.81 0.27
N PHE A 94 1.31 -9.06 -0.91
CA PHE A 94 1.80 -10.08 -1.82
C PHE A 94 2.13 -9.43 -3.16
N ARG A 95 3.14 -9.94 -3.85
CA ARG A 95 3.58 -9.43 -5.14
C ARG A 95 3.83 -10.57 -6.10
N LEU A 96 3.23 -10.45 -7.29
CA LEU A 96 3.41 -11.38 -8.40
C LEU A 96 4.27 -10.71 -9.46
N TYR A 97 5.37 -11.36 -9.83
CA TYR A 97 6.27 -10.87 -10.86
C TYR A 97 6.09 -11.63 -12.16
N ALA A 98 6.15 -10.92 -13.29
CA ALA A 98 6.24 -11.55 -14.59
C ALA A 98 7.54 -12.39 -14.68
N PRO A 99 7.49 -13.59 -15.29
CA PRO A 99 8.66 -14.43 -15.43
C PRO A 99 9.63 -13.83 -16.44
N ARG A 100 10.92 -13.65 -16.04
CA ARG A 100 12.10 -13.29 -16.84
C ARG A 100 12.44 -11.81 -16.99
N GLY A 101 13.75 -11.55 -16.98
CA GLY A 101 14.43 -10.29 -17.30
C GLY A 101 14.98 -9.53 -16.09
N GLY A 102 15.95 -8.66 -16.32
CA GLY A 102 16.50 -7.74 -15.31
C GLY A 102 15.49 -6.65 -14.91
N VAL A 103 14.54 -6.36 -15.79
CA VAL A 103 13.36 -5.53 -15.52
C VAL A 103 12.13 -6.41 -15.57
N ARG A 104 11.33 -6.38 -14.52
CA ARG A 104 10.15 -7.24 -14.35
C ARG A 104 8.92 -6.40 -14.05
N LEU A 105 7.86 -6.68 -14.76
CA LEU A 105 6.53 -6.19 -14.38
C LEU A 105 6.07 -6.94 -13.12
N TYR A 106 5.37 -6.27 -12.26
CA TYR A 106 4.71 -6.90 -11.12
C TYR A 106 3.29 -6.38 -10.91
N LEU A 107 2.52 -7.16 -10.18
CA LEU A 107 1.26 -6.78 -9.60
C LEU A 107 1.34 -6.99 -8.09
N GLN A 108 1.18 -5.92 -7.31
CA GLN A 108 1.20 -5.98 -5.85
C GLN A 108 -0.21 -5.78 -5.30
N GLY A 109 -0.65 -6.69 -4.47
CA GLY A 109 -1.82 -6.53 -3.61
C GLY A 109 -1.36 -6.23 -2.19
N THR A 110 -1.93 -5.19 -1.55
CA THR A 110 -1.71 -4.89 -0.14
C THR A 110 -3.03 -4.83 0.60
N SER A 111 -3.01 -5.15 1.90
CA SER A 111 -4.14 -4.93 2.77
C SER A 111 -3.63 -4.62 4.17
N GLY A 112 -4.16 -3.56 4.78
CA GLY A 112 -3.63 -3.06 6.03
C GLY A 112 -4.63 -2.22 6.81
N TYR A 113 -4.21 -1.89 8.01
CA TYR A 113 -4.93 -1.05 8.94
C TYR A 113 -4.11 0.18 9.30
N GLY A 114 -4.77 1.31 9.39
CA GLY A 114 -4.15 2.59 9.71
C GLY A 114 -4.91 3.35 10.79
N TRP A 115 -4.18 4.24 11.46
CA TRP A 115 -4.74 5.16 12.45
C TRP A 115 -4.02 6.51 12.34
N GLY A 116 -4.77 7.58 12.59
CA GLY A 116 -4.24 8.91 12.42
C GLY A 116 -5.07 10.00 13.06
N LYS A 117 -4.68 11.22 12.75
CA LYS A 117 -5.37 12.43 13.19
C LYS A 117 -5.50 13.41 12.04
N SER A 118 -6.61 14.11 12.02
CA SER A 118 -6.92 15.21 11.10
C SER A 118 -6.97 16.50 11.88
N PHE A 119 -6.38 17.57 11.33
CA PHE A 119 -6.34 18.91 11.88
C PHE A 119 -7.00 19.85 10.87
N LEU A 120 -8.16 20.35 11.16
CA LEU A 120 -8.94 21.21 10.28
C LEU A 120 -8.79 22.67 10.68
N LYS A 121 -8.62 23.59 9.72
CA LYS A 121 -8.56 25.04 9.97
C LYS A 121 -9.88 25.59 10.54
N LYS A 122 -11.01 25.01 10.11
CA LYS A 122 -12.35 25.32 10.57
C LYS A 122 -13.01 24.04 11.04
N GLY A 123 -12.93 23.73 12.33
CA GLY A 123 -13.53 22.53 12.86
C GLY A 123 -12.79 21.92 14.04
N HIS A 124 -13.15 20.73 14.40
CA HIS A 124 -12.53 20.00 15.50
C HIS A 124 -11.55 18.97 14.98
N ASP A 125 -10.39 18.88 15.60
CA ASP A 125 -9.44 17.83 15.37
C ASP A 125 -10.09 16.46 15.56
N GLY A 126 -9.90 15.56 14.60
CA GLY A 126 -10.46 14.22 14.60
C GLY A 126 -9.41 13.13 14.71
N LYS A 127 -9.76 12.03 15.36
CA LYS A 127 -9.03 10.76 15.25
C LYS A 127 -9.76 9.88 14.25
N HIS A 128 -9.02 9.22 13.38
CA HIS A 128 -9.58 8.27 12.44
C HIS A 128 -8.80 6.96 12.46
N GLU A 129 -9.50 5.93 12.11
CA GLU A 129 -8.97 4.59 11.82
C GLU A 129 -9.39 4.24 10.41
N LEU A 130 -8.60 3.48 9.71
CA LEU A 130 -8.94 3.06 8.35
C LEU A 130 -8.48 1.63 8.07
N TRP A 131 -9.22 0.98 7.19
CA TRP A 131 -8.79 -0.21 6.49
C TRP A 131 -8.54 0.16 5.05
N VAL A 132 -7.38 -0.23 4.52
CA VAL A 132 -7.00 0.04 3.14
C VAL A 132 -6.56 -1.24 2.45
N SER A 133 -7.06 -1.44 1.24
CA SER A 133 -6.59 -2.51 0.35
C SER A 133 -6.27 -1.91 -1.00
N THR A 134 -5.09 -2.20 -1.53
CA THR A 134 -4.65 -1.64 -2.81
C THR A 134 -4.20 -2.73 -3.76
N LEU A 135 -4.38 -2.47 -5.05
CA LEU A 135 -3.81 -3.26 -6.14
C LEU A 135 -2.99 -2.31 -7.02
N LYS A 136 -1.68 -2.56 -7.15
CA LYS A 136 -0.73 -1.71 -7.85
C LYS A 136 0.08 -2.50 -8.88
N PRO A 137 -0.03 -2.20 -10.17
CA PRO A 137 0.94 -2.63 -11.16
C PRO A 137 2.21 -1.80 -11.05
N GLY A 138 3.35 -2.39 -11.35
CA GLY A 138 4.63 -1.68 -11.30
C GLY A 138 5.74 -2.38 -12.06
N LEU A 139 6.91 -1.75 -12.00
CA LEU A 139 8.17 -2.19 -12.57
C LEU A 139 9.18 -2.39 -11.45
N TRP A 140 9.88 -3.49 -11.48
CA TRP A 140 10.99 -3.80 -10.61
C TRP A 140 12.23 -4.09 -11.47
N ALA A 141 13.31 -3.35 -11.22
CA ALA A 141 14.54 -3.46 -11.97
C ALA A 141 15.70 -3.78 -11.05
N ARG A 142 16.31 -4.96 -11.18
CA ARG A 142 17.53 -5.33 -10.45
C ARG A 142 18.72 -4.63 -11.07
N LEU A 143 19.34 -3.71 -10.32
CA LEU A 143 20.52 -2.96 -10.74
C LEU A 143 21.82 -3.70 -10.40
N LYS A 144 21.84 -4.34 -9.23
CA LYS A 144 22.95 -5.12 -8.69
C LYS A 144 22.39 -6.33 -7.93
N GLU A 145 23.25 -7.26 -7.54
CA GLU A 145 22.83 -8.42 -6.76
C GLU A 145 22.08 -8.06 -5.49
N TYR A 146 22.45 -6.97 -4.85
CA TYR A 146 21.90 -6.48 -3.60
C TYR A 146 20.95 -5.29 -3.72
N LEU A 147 20.68 -4.77 -4.95
CA LEU A 147 19.96 -3.52 -5.16
C LEU A 147 19.00 -3.61 -6.34
N ALA A 148 17.76 -3.20 -6.12
CA ALA A 148 16.76 -3.04 -7.17
C ALA A 148 16.01 -1.70 -7.03
N LEU A 149 15.45 -1.22 -8.14
CA LEU A 149 14.49 -0.12 -8.18
C LEU A 149 13.07 -0.67 -8.27
N ASP A 150 12.13 0.06 -7.70
CA ASP A 150 10.72 -0.24 -7.64
C ASP A 150 9.91 0.99 -8.03
N ILE A 151 9.10 0.91 -9.08
CA ILE A 151 8.33 2.03 -9.60
C ILE A 151 6.89 1.57 -9.85
N SER A 152 5.91 2.33 -9.39
CA SER A 152 4.51 2.18 -9.80
C SER A 152 3.89 3.54 -10.13
N LEU A 153 2.88 3.57 -11.02
CA LEU A 153 2.32 4.81 -11.55
C LEU A 153 0.83 4.96 -11.30
N MET A 154 0.16 3.89 -10.89
CA MET A 154 -1.29 3.87 -10.68
C MET A 154 -1.67 2.88 -9.59
N SER A 155 -2.85 3.05 -9.02
CA SER A 155 -3.42 2.09 -8.09
C SER A 155 -4.94 2.01 -8.18
N LEU A 156 -5.48 0.84 -7.86
CA LEU A 156 -6.86 0.64 -7.48
C LEU A 156 -6.89 0.48 -5.96
N GLU A 157 -7.61 1.34 -5.27
CA GLU A 157 -7.68 1.39 -3.81
C GLU A 157 -9.11 1.18 -3.35
N TYR A 158 -9.29 0.34 -2.34
CA TYR A 158 -10.46 0.28 -1.51
C TYR A 158 -10.10 0.80 -0.13
N LYS A 159 -10.82 1.81 0.34
CA LYS A 159 -10.59 2.43 1.63
C LYS A 159 -11.88 2.45 2.43
N GLU A 160 -11.82 2.00 3.67
CA GLU A 160 -12.90 2.08 4.64
C GLU A 160 -12.39 2.89 5.84
N VAL A 161 -13.05 4.01 6.11
CA VAL A 161 -12.63 4.95 7.17
C VAL A 161 -13.63 4.92 8.30
N TYR A 162 -13.11 4.85 9.51
CA TYR A 162 -13.86 4.85 10.74
C TYR A 162 -13.54 6.11 11.55
N MET A 163 -14.54 6.91 11.82
CA MET A 163 -14.44 8.06 12.71
C MET A 163 -15.35 7.87 13.91
N ARG A 164 -14.87 8.32 15.06
CA ARG A 164 -15.71 8.41 16.24
C ARG A 164 -16.06 9.88 16.46
N ASP A 165 -17.34 10.20 16.33
CA ASP A 165 -17.84 11.51 16.68
C ASP A 165 -17.72 11.73 18.20
N LYS A 166 -17.04 12.80 18.60
CA LYS A 166 -16.80 13.12 20.02
C LYS A 166 -18.06 13.53 20.75
N VAL A 167 -19.06 14.05 20.05
CA VAL A 167 -20.30 14.57 20.65
C VAL A 167 -21.33 13.47 20.82
N SER A 168 -21.60 12.72 19.76
CA SER A 168 -22.61 11.66 19.76
C SER A 168 -22.07 10.28 20.16
N ASN A 169 -20.75 10.13 20.26
CA ASN A 169 -20.03 8.87 20.47
C ASN A 169 -20.41 7.77 19.45
N LYS A 170 -21.03 8.16 18.34
CA LYS A 170 -21.38 7.27 17.26
C LYS A 170 -20.18 7.03 16.36
N ARG A 171 -20.06 5.80 15.90
CA ARG A 171 -19.08 5.41 14.87
C ARG A 171 -19.68 5.75 13.51
N VAL A 172 -19.00 6.61 12.76
CA VAL A 172 -19.32 6.89 11.35
C VAL A 172 -18.36 6.09 10.50
N THR A 173 -18.90 5.40 9.51
CA THR A 173 -18.12 4.59 8.59
C THR A 173 -18.40 5.07 7.18
N ASP A 174 -17.35 5.32 6.41
CA ASP A 174 -17.44 5.57 4.98
C ASP A 174 -16.51 4.62 4.24
N SER A 175 -16.98 4.06 3.12
CA SER A 175 -16.23 3.08 2.33
C SER A 175 -16.32 3.42 0.85
N ARG A 176 -15.19 3.32 0.15
CA ARG A 176 -15.17 3.59 -1.28
C ARG A 176 -14.05 2.91 -2.03
N TRP A 177 -14.30 2.76 -3.33
CA TRP A 177 -13.31 2.41 -4.32
C TRP A 177 -12.79 3.66 -5.01
N ARG A 178 -11.49 3.72 -5.22
CA ARG A 178 -10.83 4.79 -5.95
C ARG A 178 -9.84 4.21 -6.95
N TYR A 179 -9.88 4.74 -8.16
CA TYR A 179 -8.84 4.53 -9.16
C TYR A 179 -7.94 5.77 -9.22
N ASN A 180 -6.68 5.60 -8.85
CA ASN A 180 -5.69 6.68 -8.81
C ASN A 180 -4.78 6.56 -10.04
N TRP A 181 -4.99 7.44 -11.02
CA TRP A 181 -4.15 7.52 -12.23
C TRP A 181 -2.76 8.09 -11.97
N LEU A 182 -2.61 8.96 -10.96
CA LEU A 182 -1.39 9.62 -10.55
C LEU A 182 -1.01 9.17 -9.14
N ASP A 183 -0.81 7.87 -8.96
CA ASP A 183 -0.27 7.27 -7.75
C ASP A 183 1.17 6.84 -8.04
N ILE A 184 2.07 7.85 -8.09
CA ILE A 184 3.47 7.63 -8.43
C ILE A 184 4.20 7.14 -7.19
N SER A 185 4.76 5.95 -7.27
CA SER A 185 5.63 5.40 -6.23
C SER A 185 7.00 5.11 -6.83
N PHE A 186 8.02 5.59 -6.16
CA PHE A 186 9.42 5.31 -6.46
C PHE A 186 10.10 4.75 -5.23
N GLY A 187 10.88 3.70 -5.38
CA GLY A 187 11.56 3.06 -4.28
C GLY A 187 12.84 2.36 -4.64
N VAL A 188 13.58 2.07 -3.58
CA VAL A 188 14.81 1.29 -3.61
C VAL A 188 14.57 0.04 -2.77
N VAL A 189 15.01 -1.10 -3.28
CA VAL A 189 14.89 -2.39 -2.60
C VAL A 189 16.28 -2.97 -2.41
N PHE A 190 16.65 -3.19 -1.16
CA PHE A 190 17.84 -3.94 -0.78
C PHE A 190 17.50 -5.42 -0.74
N ILE A 191 18.35 -6.24 -1.37
CA ILE A 191 18.21 -7.68 -1.46
C ILE A 191 19.27 -8.31 -0.58
N ILE A 192 18.85 -9.15 0.35
CA ILE A 192 19.72 -9.85 1.29
C ILE A 192 19.64 -11.33 0.90
N GLY A 193 20.69 -11.80 0.20
CA GLY A 193 20.83 -13.23 -0.09
C GLY A 193 21.18 -14.00 1.19
N LEU A 194 20.52 -15.12 1.39
CA LEU A 194 20.89 -16.10 2.40
C LEU A 194 21.83 -17.16 1.83
#